data_f49cd7f9ac07ce985568e452af66ac85
#
_entry.id   f49cd7f9ac07ce985568e452af66ac85
#
_cell.length_a   1.000
_cell.length_b   1.000
_cell.length_c   1.000
_cell.angle_alpha   90.00
_cell.angle_beta   90.00
_cell.angle_gamma   90.00
#
_symmetry.space_group_name_H-M   'P 1'
#
loop_
_entity.id
_entity.type
_entity.pdbx_description
1 polymer ?
#
loop_
_entity_poly.entity_id
_entity_poly.type
_entity_poly.pdbx_seq_one_letter_code
_entity_poly.pdbx_strand_id
1 'polypeptide(L)'
;MPSLHFHVNSSMSPDEVMGVLTNFTPSRVEEWSSIDAEHFQVHERGETWAEVTEGNDKSWERARYEWDPSANRVTVTTRDSVPFGSGGWQFQMTPTDNGTRVDVRLERHPTSLKSKVMSSIIPFAGPVFRKSFREPLHTT
;
A
#
# COMPACT_ATOMS: atom_id res chain seq x y z
N MET A 1 -3.07 4.35 -18.92
CA MET A 1 -3.34 3.78 -17.60
C MET A 1 -2.91 4.74 -16.50
N PRO A 2 -3.79 5.07 -15.55
CA PRO A 2 -3.39 5.90 -14.43
C PRO A 2 -2.31 5.21 -13.60
N SER A 3 -1.22 5.91 -13.40
CA SER A 3 -0.12 5.42 -12.58
C SER A 3 0.53 6.56 -11.81
N LEU A 4 1.19 6.23 -10.72
CA LEU A 4 1.91 7.17 -9.89
C LEU A 4 3.17 6.49 -9.37
N HIS A 5 4.29 7.21 -9.43
CA HIS A 5 5.55 6.77 -8.86
C HIS A 5 6.09 7.90 -7.99
N PHE A 6 6.39 7.60 -6.73
CA PHE A 6 6.96 8.55 -5.79
C PHE A 6 7.84 7.81 -4.78
N HIS A 7 8.57 8.54 -3.98
CA HIS A 7 9.31 7.95 -2.88
C HIS A 7 9.05 8.69 -1.57
N VAL A 8 9.25 7.97 -0.48
CA VAL A 8 9.26 8.54 0.87
C VAL A 8 10.54 8.10 1.58
N ASN A 9 10.98 8.88 2.56
CA ASN A 9 12.14 8.55 3.37
C ASN A 9 11.69 8.22 4.79
N SER A 10 11.96 7.00 5.21
CA SER A 10 11.62 6.49 6.54
C SER A 10 12.86 6.51 7.43
N SER A 11 12.66 6.80 8.71
CA SER A 11 13.72 6.65 9.71
C SER A 11 13.91 5.19 10.16
N MET A 12 13.02 4.30 9.75
CA MET A 12 13.10 2.87 10.04
C MET A 12 14.09 2.16 9.14
N SER A 13 14.63 1.02 9.59
CA SER A 13 15.44 0.13 8.74
C SER A 13 14.55 -0.53 7.67
N PRO A 14 15.15 -1.08 6.60
CA PRO A 14 14.38 -1.85 5.61
C PRO A 14 13.56 -2.99 6.21
N ASP A 15 14.10 -3.71 7.17
CA ASP A 15 13.38 -4.80 7.85
C ASP A 15 12.19 -4.29 8.65
N GLU A 16 12.35 -3.14 9.31
CA GLU A 16 11.24 -2.52 10.04
C GLU A 16 10.14 -2.03 9.10
N VAL A 17 10.51 -1.43 7.97
CA VAL A 17 9.55 -1.01 6.93
C VAL A 17 8.80 -2.23 6.39
N MET A 18 9.54 -3.30 6.06
CA MET A 18 8.95 -4.56 5.62
C MET A 18 7.96 -5.08 6.65
N GLY A 19 8.33 -5.05 7.93
CA GLY A 19 7.47 -5.50 9.02
C GLY A 19 6.17 -4.74 9.11
N VAL A 20 6.20 -3.42 8.92
CA VAL A 20 4.99 -2.59 8.94
C VAL A 20 4.10 -2.89 7.73
N LEU A 21 4.69 -2.95 6.53
CA LEU A 21 3.94 -3.20 5.30
C LEU A 21 3.26 -4.58 5.30
N THR A 22 3.86 -5.56 5.97
CA THR A 22 3.38 -6.94 5.97
C THR A 22 2.79 -7.38 7.31
N ASN A 23 2.51 -6.44 8.20
CA ASN A 23 1.83 -6.72 9.46
C ASN A 23 0.32 -6.82 9.23
N PHE A 24 -0.21 -8.04 9.25
CA PHE A 24 -1.64 -8.30 9.06
C PHE A 24 -2.31 -8.76 10.37
N THR A 25 -1.74 -8.37 11.51
CA THR A 25 -2.38 -8.55 12.82
C THR A 25 -3.40 -7.41 13.06
N PRO A 26 -4.28 -7.51 14.07
CA PRO A 26 -5.22 -6.43 14.39
C PRO A 26 -4.58 -5.07 14.64
N SER A 27 -3.30 -5.01 15.02
CA SER A 27 -2.59 -3.74 15.20
C SER A 27 -2.46 -2.92 13.94
N ARG A 28 -2.65 -3.53 12.75
CA ARG A 28 -2.62 -2.82 11.47
C ARG A 28 -3.66 -1.69 11.43
N VAL A 29 -4.82 -1.90 12.04
CA VAL A 29 -5.88 -0.89 12.11
C VAL A 29 -5.43 0.31 12.94
N GLU A 30 -4.60 0.11 13.95
CA GLU A 30 -4.05 1.18 14.77
C GLU A 30 -2.91 1.92 14.08
N GLU A 31 -2.10 1.21 13.29
CA GLU A 31 -0.96 1.78 12.58
C GLU A 31 -1.36 2.61 11.35
N TRP A 32 -2.43 2.21 10.68
CA TRP A 32 -2.89 2.86 9.43
C TRP A 32 -4.23 3.54 9.64
N SER A 33 -4.23 4.87 9.67
CA SER A 33 -5.47 5.64 9.85
C SER A 33 -6.47 5.46 8.71
N SER A 34 -6.01 4.99 7.54
CA SER A 34 -6.85 4.72 6.38
C SER A 34 -7.57 3.36 6.44
N ILE A 35 -7.26 2.54 7.44
CA ILE A 35 -7.83 1.20 7.61
C ILE A 35 -8.63 1.16 8.91
N ASP A 36 -9.92 0.82 8.84
CA ASP A 36 -10.73 0.62 10.04
C ASP A 36 -11.02 -0.87 10.27
N ALA A 37 -11.45 -1.20 11.49
CA ALA A 37 -11.65 -2.59 11.89
C ALA A 37 -12.78 -3.28 11.12
N GLU A 38 -13.78 -2.53 10.66
CA GLU A 38 -14.90 -3.09 9.91
C GLU A 38 -14.52 -3.46 8.48
N HIS A 39 -13.45 -2.86 7.96
CA HIS A 39 -12.96 -3.05 6.59
C HIS A 39 -11.58 -3.67 6.57
N PHE A 40 -11.24 -4.45 7.59
CA PHE A 40 -9.98 -5.18 7.62
C PHE A 40 -10.26 -6.66 7.86
N GLN A 41 -9.92 -7.49 6.87
CA GLN A 41 -10.07 -8.94 6.96
C GLN A 41 -8.91 -9.63 6.25
N VAL A 42 -8.28 -10.57 6.94
CA VAL A 42 -7.30 -11.46 6.33
C VAL A 42 -8.05 -12.72 5.87
N HIS A 43 -8.12 -12.93 4.56
CA HIS A 43 -8.82 -14.07 3.98
C HIS A 43 -7.97 -15.33 4.02
N GLU A 44 -6.68 -15.18 3.70
CA GLU A 44 -5.72 -16.27 3.69
C GLU A 44 -4.31 -15.70 3.79
N ARG A 45 -3.40 -16.44 4.38
CA ARG A 45 -2.01 -15.99 4.48
C ARG A 45 -1.05 -17.17 4.49
N GLY A 46 0.14 -16.94 3.91
CA GLY A 46 1.27 -17.85 3.97
C GLY A 46 2.47 -17.17 4.60
N GLU A 47 3.64 -17.73 4.39
CA GLU A 47 4.88 -17.23 4.97
C GLU A 47 5.31 -15.87 4.37
N THR A 48 5.14 -15.71 3.07
CA THR A 48 5.53 -14.49 2.35
C THR A 48 4.41 -13.94 1.47
N TRP A 49 3.16 -14.19 1.83
CA TRP A 49 2.02 -13.67 1.08
C TRP A 49 0.78 -13.59 1.99
N ALA A 50 -0.16 -12.76 1.61
CA ALA A 50 -1.44 -12.66 2.27
C ALA A 50 -2.49 -12.13 1.31
N GLU A 51 -3.74 -12.61 1.45
CA GLU A 51 -4.88 -12.06 0.75
C GLU A 51 -5.78 -11.37 1.78
N VAL A 52 -6.02 -10.08 1.56
CA VAL A 52 -6.70 -9.23 2.53
C VAL A 52 -7.71 -8.32 1.86
N THR A 53 -8.68 -7.87 2.63
CA THR A 53 -9.49 -6.69 2.32
C THR A 53 -9.15 -5.64 3.36
N GLU A 54 -8.83 -4.43 2.93
CA GLU A 54 -8.47 -3.35 3.84
C GLU A 54 -8.91 -1.99 3.31
N GLY A 55 -9.18 -1.09 4.23
CA GLY A 55 -9.58 0.28 3.93
C GLY A 55 -10.64 0.78 4.89
N ASN A 56 -11.55 1.59 4.35
CA ASN A 56 -12.66 2.17 5.09
C ASN A 56 -13.90 2.21 4.19
N ASP A 57 -15.00 2.77 4.68
CA ASP A 57 -16.27 2.80 3.95
C ASP A 57 -16.21 3.62 2.64
N LYS A 58 -15.26 4.52 2.51
CA LYS A 58 -15.10 5.37 1.31
C LYS A 58 -14.12 4.81 0.30
N SER A 59 -13.11 4.09 0.78
CA SER A 59 -12.06 3.55 -0.06
C SER A 59 -11.50 2.28 0.55
N TRP A 60 -11.72 1.16 -0.13
CA TRP A 60 -11.20 -0.14 0.31
C TRP A 60 -10.68 -0.92 -0.89
N GLU A 61 -9.82 -1.90 -0.62
CA GLU A 61 -9.34 -2.81 -1.66
C GLU A 61 -9.26 -4.24 -1.16
N ARG A 62 -9.46 -5.18 -2.08
CA ARG A 62 -9.15 -6.58 -1.90
C ARG A 62 -7.89 -6.88 -2.69
N ALA A 63 -6.86 -7.34 -2.01
CA ALA A 63 -5.54 -7.45 -2.61
C ALA A 63 -4.77 -8.67 -2.13
N ARG A 64 -3.85 -9.10 -2.97
CA ARG A 64 -2.85 -10.10 -2.63
C ARG A 64 -1.51 -9.42 -2.44
N TYR A 65 -0.95 -9.54 -1.24
CA TYR A 65 0.40 -9.09 -0.92
C TYR A 65 1.35 -10.26 -1.10
N GLU A 66 2.48 -9.99 -1.74
CA GLU A 66 3.59 -10.92 -1.85
C GLU A 66 4.87 -10.17 -1.57
N TRP A 67 5.76 -10.74 -0.77
CA TRP A 67 7.00 -10.03 -0.41
C TRP A 67 8.21 -10.93 -0.47
N ASP A 68 9.34 -10.31 -0.78
CA ASP A 68 10.65 -10.95 -0.84
C ASP A 68 11.60 -10.16 0.06
N PRO A 69 11.86 -10.64 1.29
CA PRO A 69 12.77 -9.94 2.21
C PRO A 69 14.18 -9.79 1.66
N SER A 70 14.67 -10.76 0.88
CA SER A 70 16.02 -10.70 0.32
C SER A 70 16.16 -9.62 -0.75
N ALA A 71 15.08 -9.28 -1.44
CA ALA A 71 15.05 -8.23 -2.45
C ALA A 71 14.50 -6.89 -1.90
N ASN A 72 14.11 -6.84 -0.63
CA ASN A 72 13.49 -5.65 0.00
C ASN A 72 12.30 -5.15 -0.81
N ARG A 73 11.42 -6.06 -1.25
CA ARG A 73 10.30 -5.73 -2.13
C ARG A 73 9.00 -6.28 -1.62
N VAL A 74 7.94 -5.47 -1.72
CA VAL A 74 6.54 -5.88 -1.49
C VAL A 74 5.77 -5.58 -2.76
N THR A 75 5.04 -6.56 -3.28
CA THR A 75 4.18 -6.41 -4.45
C THR A 75 2.74 -6.67 -4.02
N VAL A 76 1.86 -5.74 -4.34
CA VAL A 76 0.45 -5.83 -4.03
C VAL A 76 -0.33 -5.88 -5.33
N THR A 77 -1.06 -6.97 -5.55
CA THR A 77 -1.97 -7.10 -6.69
C THR A 77 -3.38 -6.79 -6.20
N THR A 78 -3.91 -5.65 -6.61
CA THR A 78 -5.26 -5.23 -6.25
C THR A 78 -6.25 -5.91 -7.19
N ARG A 79 -7.06 -6.82 -6.65
CA ARG A 79 -8.06 -7.55 -7.43
C ARG A 79 -9.29 -6.71 -7.66
N ASP A 80 -9.67 -5.92 -6.68
CA ASP A 80 -10.78 -4.99 -6.75
C ASP A 80 -10.61 -3.89 -5.70
N SER A 81 -11.14 -2.72 -6.01
CA SER A 81 -11.12 -1.60 -5.06
C SER A 81 -12.27 -0.64 -5.35
N VAL A 82 -12.64 0.12 -4.34
CA VAL A 82 -13.59 1.23 -4.47
C VAL A 82 -12.83 2.49 -4.05
N PRO A 83 -12.83 3.51 -4.88
CA PRO A 83 -13.51 3.68 -6.16
C PRO A 83 -12.68 3.34 -7.41
N PHE A 84 -11.46 2.80 -7.27
CA PHE A 84 -10.45 2.84 -8.34
C PHE A 84 -10.35 1.57 -9.20
N GLY A 85 -11.01 0.47 -8.82
CA GLY A 85 -10.94 -0.78 -9.57
C GLY A 85 -9.68 -1.60 -9.27
N SER A 86 -9.25 -2.43 -10.23
CA SER A 86 -8.07 -3.28 -10.06
C SER A 86 -6.77 -2.54 -10.34
N GLY A 87 -5.64 -3.20 -10.09
CA GLY A 87 -4.32 -2.64 -10.32
C GLY A 87 -3.30 -3.22 -9.36
N GLY A 88 -2.43 -2.38 -8.82
CA GLY A 88 -1.46 -2.85 -7.86
C GLY A 88 -0.57 -1.76 -7.29
N TRP A 89 0.18 -2.17 -6.29
CA TRP A 89 1.22 -1.37 -5.65
C TRP A 89 2.53 -2.14 -5.68
N GLN A 90 3.63 -1.43 -5.74
CA GLN A 90 4.95 -2.00 -5.54
C GLN A 90 5.75 -1.11 -4.61
N PHE A 91 6.38 -1.72 -3.61
CA PHE A 91 7.24 -1.03 -2.66
C PHE A 91 8.64 -1.61 -2.78
N GLN A 92 9.62 -0.77 -3.07
CA GLN A 92 11.03 -1.16 -3.10
C GLN A 92 11.77 -0.38 -2.02
N MET A 93 12.35 -1.08 -1.05
CA MET A 93 13.10 -0.48 0.03
C MET A 93 14.58 -0.49 -0.28
N THR A 94 15.23 0.66 -0.10
CA THR A 94 16.68 0.82 -0.28
C THR A 94 17.26 1.44 1.00
N PRO A 95 18.24 0.80 1.65
CA PRO A 95 18.83 1.36 2.86
C PRO A 95 19.56 2.67 2.55
N THR A 96 19.47 3.62 3.48
CA THR A 96 20.16 4.89 3.42
C THR A 96 20.95 5.10 4.73
N ASP A 97 21.74 6.16 4.81
CA ASP A 97 22.51 6.45 6.01
C ASP A 97 21.63 6.67 7.26
N ASN A 98 20.40 7.16 7.06
CA ASN A 98 19.49 7.53 8.15
C ASN A 98 18.24 6.68 8.23
N GLY A 99 18.14 5.60 7.44
CA GLY A 99 16.97 4.74 7.45
C GLY A 99 16.74 4.05 6.11
N THR A 100 15.59 4.31 5.49
CA THR A 100 15.18 3.62 4.26
C THR A 100 14.51 4.60 3.31
N ARG A 101 14.92 4.52 2.04
CA ARG A 101 14.15 5.11 0.94
C ARG A 101 13.15 4.06 0.48
N VAL A 102 11.87 4.43 0.41
CA VAL A 102 10.80 3.56 -0.07
C VAL A 102 10.29 4.13 -1.38
N ASP A 103 10.57 3.44 -2.47
CA ASP A 103 10.01 3.78 -3.78
C ASP A 103 8.67 3.10 -3.92
N VAL A 104 7.63 3.89 -4.21
CA VAL A 104 6.24 3.42 -4.27
C VAL A 104 5.73 3.62 -5.68
N ARG A 105 5.18 2.56 -6.26
CA ARG A 105 4.52 2.59 -7.56
C ARG A 105 3.09 2.13 -7.39
N LEU A 106 2.16 2.91 -7.93
CA LEU A 106 0.74 2.60 -7.92
C LEU A 106 0.23 2.58 -9.36
N GLU A 107 -0.49 1.53 -9.71
CA GLU A 107 -1.14 1.40 -11.01
C GLU A 107 -2.61 1.06 -10.80
N ARG A 108 -3.47 1.55 -11.70
CA ARG A 108 -4.89 1.23 -11.71
C ARG A 108 -5.35 0.88 -13.12
N HIS A 109 -6.24 -0.11 -13.21
CA HIS A 109 -6.83 -0.59 -14.46
C HIS A 109 -8.35 -0.50 -14.33
N PRO A 110 -8.92 0.72 -14.43
CA PRO A 110 -10.35 0.91 -14.22
C PRO A 110 -11.17 0.25 -15.32
N THR A 111 -12.27 -0.40 -14.95
CA THR A 111 -13.16 -1.11 -15.88
C THR A 111 -14.50 -0.43 -16.08
N SER A 112 -14.92 0.42 -15.14
CA SER A 112 -16.18 1.17 -15.25
C SER A 112 -15.91 2.63 -15.55
N LEU A 113 -16.92 3.34 -16.07
CA LEU A 113 -16.81 4.78 -16.33
C LEU A 113 -16.50 5.54 -15.03
N LYS A 114 -17.20 5.18 -13.94
CA LYS A 114 -16.98 5.80 -12.64
C LYS A 114 -15.54 5.62 -12.16
N SER A 115 -15.01 4.40 -12.24
CA SER A 115 -13.63 4.15 -11.81
C SER A 115 -12.61 4.81 -12.74
N LYS A 116 -12.90 4.93 -14.04
CA LYS A 116 -12.04 5.68 -14.98
C LYS A 116 -11.94 7.14 -14.61
N VAL A 117 -13.08 7.77 -14.29
CA VAL A 117 -13.11 9.17 -13.87
C VAL A 117 -12.37 9.35 -12.55
N MET A 118 -12.62 8.50 -11.56
CA MET A 118 -11.97 8.58 -10.25
C MET A 118 -10.47 8.32 -10.35
N SER A 119 -10.04 7.39 -11.20
CA SER A 119 -8.62 7.05 -11.36
C SER A 119 -7.84 8.12 -12.11
N SER A 120 -8.50 9.02 -12.83
CA SER A 120 -7.82 10.09 -13.56
C SER A 120 -7.06 11.05 -12.64
N ILE A 121 -7.41 11.11 -11.36
CA ILE A 121 -6.71 11.95 -10.39
C ILE A 121 -5.43 11.30 -9.83
N ILE A 122 -5.23 10.00 -10.04
CA ILE A 122 -4.11 9.24 -9.45
C ILE A 122 -2.75 9.90 -9.74
N PRO A 123 -2.43 10.34 -10.97
CA PRO A 123 -1.13 10.95 -11.23
C PRO A 123 -0.85 12.22 -10.40
N PHE A 124 -1.89 12.84 -9.86
CA PHE A 124 -1.79 14.08 -9.07
C PHE A 124 -1.90 13.85 -7.57
N ALA A 125 -2.06 12.60 -7.14
CA ALA A 125 -2.35 12.26 -5.75
C ALA A 125 -1.10 11.96 -4.90
N GLY A 126 0.10 12.23 -5.42
CA GLY A 126 1.35 11.98 -4.69
C GLY A 126 1.39 12.54 -3.27
N PRO A 127 1.06 13.82 -3.05
CA PRO A 127 1.06 14.38 -1.69
C PRO A 127 0.12 13.69 -0.73
N VAL A 128 -1.05 13.25 -1.20
CA VAL A 128 -2.05 12.54 -0.39
C VAL A 128 -1.51 11.18 0.04
N PHE A 129 -0.93 10.43 -0.88
CA PHE A 129 -0.37 9.11 -0.57
C PHE A 129 0.87 9.22 0.31
N ARG A 130 1.76 10.19 0.07
CA ARG A 130 2.92 10.43 0.95
C ARG A 130 2.47 10.69 2.38
N LYS A 131 1.43 11.48 2.55
CA LYS A 131 0.88 11.78 3.87
C LYS A 131 0.37 10.52 4.57
N SER A 132 -0.24 9.58 3.83
CA SER A 132 -0.78 8.35 4.40
C SER A 132 0.32 7.43 4.95
N PHE A 133 1.54 7.53 4.45
CA PHE A 133 2.68 6.74 4.93
C PHE A 133 3.45 7.38 6.08
N ARG A 134 3.16 8.65 6.38
CA ARG A 134 3.96 9.42 7.36
C ARG A 134 3.97 8.78 8.74
N GLU A 135 2.80 8.44 9.24
CA GLU A 135 2.67 7.85 10.57
C GLU A 135 3.15 6.39 10.63
N PRO A 136 2.63 5.47 9.78
CA PRO A 136 3.02 4.07 9.87
C PRO A 136 4.50 3.80 9.55
N LEU A 137 5.10 4.54 8.63
CA LEU A 137 6.49 4.35 8.22
C LEU A 137 7.45 5.39 8.79
N HIS A 138 6.99 6.28 9.66
CA HIS A 138 7.80 7.34 10.25
C HIS A 138 8.54 8.14 9.17
N THR A 139 7.82 8.61 8.16
CA THR A 139 8.38 9.40 7.06
C THR A 139 8.32 10.89 7.37
N THR A 140 9.16 11.64 6.68
CA THR A 140 9.19 13.10 6.80
C THR A 140 8.35 13.79 5.72
#